data_0d92b60e96b0e97b5544b35c8f869c98
#
_entry.id   0d92b60e96b0e97b5544b35c8f869c98
#
_cell.length_a   1.000
_cell.length_b   1.000
_cell.length_c   1.000
_cell.angle_alpha   90.00
_cell.angle_beta   90.00
_cell.angle_gamma   90.00
#
_symmetry.space_group_name_H-M   'P 1'
#
loop_
_entity.id
_entity.type
_entity.pdbx_description
1 polymer ?
#
loop_
_entity_poly.entity_id
_entity_poly.type
_entity_poly.pdbx_seq_one_letter_code
_entity_poly.pdbx_strand_id
1 'polypeptide(L)'
;MAFTQFKHSGTLNPEISVCEKKHSSFAEKAAEEGIVLLKNENILPISLSASVALLGIGADKTVKGGIGSGDVNNRQNITIYEGMEESGIRITSRDWLDDYEHRYQKARLIWKEKILEEAKHVNNPFDAYASNPFIMPEGRPVSEMDIQEAEIVVYVISRISGEGKDRRLEKGDYYLSEREEKDILFLNSRSVPIVLLINAGGPVEL
;
A
#
# COMPACT_ATOMS: atom_id res chain seq x y z
N MET A 1 40.96 -15.70 18.86
CA MET A 1 39.76 -14.91 19.07
C MET A 1 38.58 -15.85 19.01
N ALA A 2 37.85 -16.00 20.12
CA ALA A 2 36.64 -16.79 20.14
C ALA A 2 35.55 -15.99 19.41
N PHE A 3 35.04 -16.51 18.32
CA PHE A 3 33.85 -15.97 17.69
C PHE A 3 32.68 -16.14 18.67
N THR A 4 32.11 -15.05 19.14
CA THR A 4 30.89 -15.07 19.91
C THR A 4 29.83 -15.69 19.04
N GLN A 5 29.40 -16.92 19.33
CA GLN A 5 28.25 -17.52 18.66
C GLN A 5 27.04 -16.59 18.91
N PHE A 6 26.43 -16.10 17.83
CA PHE A 6 25.18 -15.37 17.95
C PHE A 6 24.14 -16.29 18.59
N LYS A 7 23.61 -15.88 19.73
CA LYS A 7 22.58 -16.64 20.47
C LYS A 7 21.26 -16.80 19.74
N HIS A 8 21.04 -16.02 18.68
CA HIS A 8 19.82 -15.98 17.92
C HIS A 8 20.15 -16.10 16.43
N SER A 9 20.02 -17.29 15.88
CA SER A 9 20.01 -17.54 14.46
C SER A 9 18.59 -17.41 13.92
N GLY A 10 18.43 -17.03 12.66
CA GLY A 10 17.14 -17.14 11.97
C GLY A 10 16.63 -18.58 12.02
N THR A 11 15.33 -18.75 12.00
CA THR A 11 14.68 -20.06 11.96
C THR A 11 14.12 -20.36 10.59
N LEU A 12 14.24 -21.61 10.16
CA LEU A 12 13.55 -22.16 8.99
C LEU A 12 12.19 -22.80 9.35
N ASN A 13 11.81 -22.74 10.64
CA ASN A 13 10.52 -23.29 11.07
C ASN A 13 9.37 -22.50 10.40
N PRO A 14 8.48 -23.16 9.65
CA PRO A 14 7.32 -22.51 9.03
C PRO A 14 6.25 -22.08 10.05
N GLU A 15 6.27 -22.62 11.25
CA GLU A 15 5.28 -22.34 12.29
C GLU A 15 5.49 -20.95 12.91
N ILE A 16 4.38 -20.23 13.13
CA ILE A 16 4.40 -18.91 13.78
C ILE A 16 4.67 -19.13 15.28
N SER A 17 5.78 -18.59 15.75
CA SER A 17 6.16 -18.68 17.17
C SER A 17 5.28 -17.82 18.07
N VAL A 18 5.30 -18.11 19.36
CA VAL A 18 4.61 -17.29 20.38
C VAL A 18 5.13 -15.83 20.37
N CYS A 19 6.42 -15.65 20.09
CA CYS A 19 7.04 -14.33 19.99
C CYS A 19 6.49 -13.54 18.79
N GLU A 20 6.40 -14.17 17.61
CA GLU A 20 5.83 -13.55 16.41
C GLU A 20 4.37 -13.14 16.63
N LYS A 21 3.55 -13.99 17.26
CA LYS A 21 2.15 -13.66 17.59
C LYS A 21 2.05 -12.43 18.50
N LYS A 22 2.91 -12.35 19.53
CA LYS A 22 2.95 -11.21 20.44
C LYS A 22 3.39 -9.92 19.71
N HIS A 23 4.38 -10.02 18.84
CA HIS A 23 4.86 -8.88 18.04
C HIS A 23 3.81 -8.41 17.05
N SER A 24 3.07 -9.32 16.42
CA SER A 24 1.95 -8.96 15.52
C SER A 24 0.88 -8.16 16.26
N SER A 25 0.42 -8.66 17.42
CA SER A 25 -0.57 -7.95 18.24
C SER A 25 -0.06 -6.61 18.79
N PHE A 26 1.25 -6.50 19.05
CA PHE A 26 1.83 -5.22 19.45
C PHE A 26 1.91 -4.24 18.29
N ALA A 27 2.28 -4.72 17.09
CA ALA A 27 2.33 -3.91 15.88
C ALA A 27 0.94 -3.36 15.48
N GLU A 28 -0.10 -4.18 15.64
CA GLU A 28 -1.50 -3.78 15.44
C GLU A 28 -1.86 -2.58 16.34
N LYS A 29 -1.62 -2.69 17.65
CA LYS A 29 -1.88 -1.59 18.59
C LYS A 29 -1.07 -0.33 18.28
N ALA A 30 0.20 -0.51 17.89
CA ALA A 30 1.04 0.62 17.52
C ALA A 30 0.53 1.32 16.24
N ALA A 31 0.00 0.54 15.29
CA ALA A 31 -0.63 1.09 14.08
C ALA A 31 -1.92 1.85 14.41
N GLU A 32 -2.78 1.31 15.28
CA GLU A 32 -4.00 1.98 15.77
C GLU A 32 -3.68 3.35 16.40
N GLU A 33 -2.67 3.40 17.26
CA GLU A 33 -2.22 4.66 17.90
C GLU A 33 -1.50 5.62 16.93
N GLY A 34 -0.95 5.08 15.84
CA GLY A 34 -0.25 5.85 14.81
C GLY A 34 -1.16 6.46 13.76
N ILE A 35 -2.43 6.02 13.66
CA ILE A 35 -3.40 6.57 12.71
C ILE A 35 -3.87 7.94 13.18
N VAL A 36 -3.80 8.94 12.29
CA VAL A 36 -4.22 10.31 12.58
C VAL A 36 -5.50 10.62 11.83
N LEU A 37 -6.56 11.00 12.58
CA LEU A 37 -7.80 11.51 12.01
C LEU A 37 -7.64 12.99 11.70
N LEU A 38 -7.42 13.33 10.42
CA LEU A 38 -7.21 14.70 9.97
C LEU A 38 -8.53 15.49 9.89
N LYS A 39 -9.59 14.84 9.40
CA LYS A 39 -10.90 15.43 9.20
C LYS A 39 -11.98 14.37 9.29
N ASN A 40 -13.11 14.67 9.95
CA ASN A 40 -14.30 13.82 9.93
C ASN A 40 -15.57 14.67 9.95
N GLU A 41 -16.39 14.51 8.93
CA GLU A 41 -17.69 15.17 8.79
C GLU A 41 -18.82 14.19 9.05
N ASN A 42 -18.72 13.41 10.13
CA ASN A 42 -19.69 12.40 10.57
C ASN A 42 -19.80 11.17 9.63
N ILE A 43 -18.78 10.88 8.81
CA ILE A 43 -18.72 9.67 7.99
C ILE A 43 -18.10 8.52 8.79
N LEU A 44 -17.13 8.81 9.64
CA LEU A 44 -16.45 7.83 10.49
C LEU A 44 -17.08 7.80 11.90
N PRO A 45 -17.20 6.62 12.53
CA PRO A 45 -16.76 5.31 12.06
C PRO A 45 -17.66 4.73 10.97
N ILE A 46 -17.07 3.97 10.02
CA ILE A 46 -17.83 3.20 9.03
C ILE A 46 -18.56 2.06 9.75
N SER A 47 -19.84 1.87 9.45
CA SER A 47 -20.57 0.68 9.93
C SER A 47 -19.99 -0.59 9.35
N LEU A 48 -19.81 -1.63 10.15
CA LEU A 48 -19.36 -2.95 9.68
C LEU A 48 -20.37 -3.60 8.70
N SER A 49 -21.62 -3.15 8.69
CA SER A 49 -22.63 -3.61 7.72
C SER A 49 -22.64 -2.81 6.42
N ALA A 50 -21.85 -1.74 6.30
CA ALA A 50 -21.83 -0.90 5.11
C ALA A 50 -21.18 -1.64 3.93
N SER A 51 -21.67 -1.32 2.73
CA SER A 51 -21.01 -1.70 1.48
C SER A 51 -20.03 -0.62 1.07
N VAL A 52 -18.78 -1.01 0.83
CA VAL A 52 -17.67 -0.09 0.59
C VAL A 52 -17.06 -0.34 -0.80
N ALA A 53 -16.95 0.72 -1.60
CA ALA A 53 -16.04 0.71 -2.74
C ALA A 53 -14.64 1.10 -2.26
N LEU A 54 -13.74 0.13 -2.20
CA LEU A 54 -12.35 0.33 -1.84
C LEU A 54 -11.52 0.52 -3.11
N LEU A 55 -10.92 1.68 -3.28
CA LEU A 55 -10.25 2.13 -4.49
C LEU A 55 -8.88 2.73 -4.17
N GLY A 56 -8.08 2.96 -5.20
CA GLY A 56 -6.74 3.53 -5.06
C GLY A 56 -5.64 2.47 -4.99
N ILE A 57 -4.44 2.85 -5.44
CA ILE A 57 -3.33 1.91 -5.69
C ILE A 57 -2.80 1.21 -4.42
N GLY A 58 -3.03 1.80 -3.25
CA GLY A 58 -2.61 1.23 -1.97
C GLY A 58 -3.65 0.34 -1.29
N ALA A 59 -4.85 0.19 -1.87
CA ALA A 59 -5.95 -0.55 -1.26
C ALA A 59 -5.58 -2.01 -0.96
N ASP A 60 -5.07 -2.71 -1.96
CA ASP A 60 -4.57 -4.09 -1.86
C ASP A 60 -3.03 -4.15 -1.86
N LYS A 61 -2.35 -3.15 -2.40
CA LYS A 61 -0.89 -3.03 -2.36
C LYS A 61 -0.45 -2.04 -1.27
N THR A 62 -0.94 -2.25 -0.07
CA THR A 62 -0.70 -1.39 1.09
C THR A 62 0.78 -1.25 1.38
N VAL A 63 1.26 -0.02 1.43
CA VAL A 63 2.65 0.30 1.75
C VAL A 63 2.87 0.09 3.24
N LYS A 64 3.72 -0.85 3.60
CA LYS A 64 4.04 -1.25 4.99
C LYS A 64 5.36 -0.69 5.49
N GLY A 65 6.21 -0.25 4.59
CA GLY A 65 7.56 0.22 4.93
C GLY A 65 8.24 0.88 3.75
N GLY A 66 9.47 1.33 3.94
CA GLY A 66 10.29 1.92 2.90
C GLY A 66 10.91 0.89 1.97
N ILE A 67 11.60 1.39 0.95
CA ILE A 67 12.44 0.58 0.05
C ILE A 67 13.83 0.36 0.65
N GLY A 68 14.60 -0.55 0.07
CA GLY A 68 15.96 -0.88 0.53
C GLY A 68 15.93 -1.74 1.80
N SER A 69 16.66 -1.33 2.84
CA SER A 69 16.73 -2.04 4.12
C SER A 69 15.40 -2.06 4.88
N GLY A 70 14.48 -1.16 4.56
CA GLY A 70 13.12 -1.12 5.11
C GLY A 70 12.15 -2.11 4.47
N ASP A 71 12.49 -2.71 3.33
CA ASP A 71 11.66 -3.73 2.67
C ASP A 71 11.92 -5.11 3.26
N VAL A 72 11.33 -5.37 4.40
CA VAL A 72 11.52 -6.60 5.17
C VAL A 72 10.57 -7.69 4.66
N ASN A 73 11.10 -8.91 4.50
CA ASN A 73 10.29 -10.09 4.22
C ASN A 73 9.52 -10.51 5.47
N ASN A 74 8.24 -10.21 5.49
CA ASN A 74 7.34 -10.64 6.55
C ASN A 74 6.68 -11.97 6.18
N ARG A 75 6.36 -12.80 7.18
CA ARG A 75 5.55 -14.02 6.96
C ARG A 75 4.14 -13.68 6.53
N GLN A 76 3.59 -12.63 7.11
CA GLN A 76 2.23 -12.17 6.87
C GLN A 76 2.23 -10.65 6.80
N ASN A 77 1.50 -10.14 5.86
CA ASN A 77 1.13 -8.76 5.70
C ASN A 77 -0.36 -8.70 5.57
N ILE A 78 -1.01 -7.86 6.33
CA ILE A 78 -2.44 -7.58 6.17
C ILE A 78 -2.54 -6.27 5.38
N THR A 79 -3.21 -6.34 4.26
CA THR A 79 -3.52 -5.17 3.42
C THR A 79 -4.75 -4.45 3.97
N ILE A 80 -4.99 -3.22 3.52
CA ILE A 80 -6.23 -2.49 3.86
C ILE A 80 -7.44 -3.29 3.39
N TYR A 81 -7.35 -3.90 2.20
CA TYR A 81 -8.39 -4.77 1.66
C TYR A 81 -8.69 -5.96 2.58
N GLU A 82 -7.65 -6.74 2.93
CA GLU A 82 -7.79 -7.90 3.81
C GLU A 82 -8.33 -7.51 5.20
N GLY A 83 -7.82 -6.43 5.79
CA GLY A 83 -8.27 -5.95 7.10
C GLY A 83 -9.75 -5.53 7.10
N MET A 84 -10.23 -4.91 6.02
CA MET A 84 -11.65 -4.58 5.88
C MET A 84 -12.52 -5.83 5.71
N GLU A 85 -12.11 -6.80 4.90
CA GLU A 85 -12.84 -8.08 4.74
C GLU A 85 -12.88 -8.89 6.04
N GLU A 86 -11.76 -9.01 6.74
CA GLU A 86 -11.67 -9.69 8.03
C GLU A 86 -12.56 -9.03 9.10
N SER A 87 -12.75 -7.71 9.00
CA SER A 87 -13.68 -6.97 9.85
C SER A 87 -15.15 -7.15 9.47
N GLY A 88 -15.46 -7.86 8.39
CA GLY A 88 -16.83 -8.13 7.92
C GLY A 88 -17.42 -7.05 7.00
N ILE A 89 -16.63 -6.07 6.56
CA ILE A 89 -17.05 -5.04 5.60
C ILE A 89 -17.18 -5.66 4.21
N ARG A 90 -18.31 -5.41 3.54
CA ARG A 90 -18.54 -5.86 2.16
C ARG A 90 -17.86 -4.95 1.17
N ILE A 91 -16.83 -5.43 0.47
CA ILE A 91 -16.16 -4.70 -0.61
C ILE A 91 -16.88 -4.93 -1.93
N THR A 92 -17.30 -3.84 -2.60
CA THR A 92 -18.08 -3.87 -3.84
C THR A 92 -17.25 -3.65 -5.11
N SER A 93 -16.05 -3.10 -4.99
CA SER A 93 -15.18 -2.69 -6.10
C SER A 93 -14.15 -3.76 -6.51
N ARG A 94 -14.50 -5.06 -6.42
CA ARG A 94 -13.56 -6.16 -6.70
C ARG A 94 -13.01 -6.10 -8.12
N ASP A 95 -13.83 -5.78 -9.11
CA ASP A 95 -13.40 -5.68 -10.50
C ASP A 95 -12.32 -4.61 -10.71
N TRP A 96 -12.38 -3.51 -9.94
CA TRP A 96 -11.33 -2.49 -9.96
C TRP A 96 -10.03 -3.00 -9.33
N LEU A 97 -10.12 -3.70 -8.21
CA LEU A 97 -8.98 -4.27 -7.50
C LEU A 97 -8.30 -5.36 -8.33
N ASP A 98 -9.08 -6.22 -8.98
CA ASP A 98 -8.58 -7.29 -9.86
C ASP A 98 -7.88 -6.70 -11.10
N ASP A 99 -8.44 -5.66 -11.75
CA ASP A 99 -7.76 -4.95 -12.83
C ASP A 99 -6.43 -4.36 -12.34
N TYR A 100 -6.43 -3.75 -11.15
CA TYR A 100 -5.21 -3.19 -10.60
C TYR A 100 -4.16 -4.26 -10.29
N GLU A 101 -4.55 -5.41 -9.77
CA GLU A 101 -3.65 -6.55 -9.55
C GLU A 101 -2.96 -6.98 -10.86
N HIS A 102 -3.72 -7.12 -11.94
CA HIS A 102 -3.16 -7.46 -13.25
C HIS A 102 -2.14 -6.41 -13.73
N ARG A 103 -2.45 -5.12 -13.57
CA ARG A 103 -1.53 -4.01 -13.91
C ARG A 103 -0.25 -4.06 -13.07
N TYR A 104 -0.41 -4.29 -11.78
CA TYR A 104 0.70 -4.38 -10.84
C TYR A 104 1.65 -5.54 -11.19
N GLN A 105 1.12 -6.73 -11.42
CA GLN A 105 1.91 -7.90 -11.79
C GLN A 105 2.64 -7.69 -13.11
N LYS A 106 1.98 -7.12 -14.10
CA LYS A 106 2.61 -6.77 -15.38
C LYS A 106 3.77 -5.76 -15.19
N ALA A 107 3.55 -4.73 -14.40
CA ALA A 107 4.59 -3.74 -14.10
C ALA A 107 5.78 -4.37 -13.35
N ARG A 108 5.51 -5.28 -12.41
CA ARG A 108 6.55 -6.03 -11.67
C ARG A 108 7.39 -6.91 -12.60
N LEU A 109 6.78 -7.58 -13.56
CA LEU A 109 7.49 -8.39 -14.54
C LEU A 109 8.41 -7.53 -15.40
N ILE A 110 7.90 -6.45 -15.99
CA ILE A 110 8.68 -5.52 -16.80
C ILE A 110 9.85 -4.93 -16.01
N TRP A 111 9.60 -4.50 -14.78
CA TRP A 111 10.63 -3.98 -13.89
C TRP A 111 11.71 -5.03 -13.58
N LYS A 112 11.31 -6.27 -13.28
CA LYS A 112 12.25 -7.38 -13.04
C LYS A 112 13.11 -7.68 -14.25
N GLU A 113 12.52 -7.75 -15.43
CA GLU A 113 13.26 -7.97 -16.70
C GLU A 113 14.26 -6.86 -16.95
N LYS A 114 13.87 -5.60 -16.76
CA LYS A 114 14.76 -4.44 -16.86
C LYS A 114 15.97 -4.56 -15.94
N ILE A 115 15.76 -4.84 -14.65
CA ILE A 115 16.85 -4.99 -13.68
C ILE A 115 17.77 -6.14 -14.04
N LEU A 116 17.22 -7.29 -14.44
CA LEU A 116 18.03 -8.45 -14.84
C LEU A 116 18.87 -8.18 -16.08
N GLU A 117 18.37 -7.37 -17.01
CA GLU A 117 19.14 -6.97 -18.19
C GLU A 117 20.25 -5.98 -17.82
N GLU A 118 19.94 -4.94 -17.06
CA GLU A 118 20.94 -3.96 -16.62
C GLU A 118 22.02 -4.57 -15.74
N ALA A 119 21.66 -5.56 -14.90
CA ALA A 119 22.61 -6.28 -14.04
C ALA A 119 23.71 -7.00 -14.82
N LYS A 120 23.51 -7.32 -16.11
CA LYS A 120 24.55 -7.91 -16.97
C LYS A 120 25.63 -6.92 -17.37
N HIS A 121 25.37 -5.62 -17.26
CA HIS A 121 26.21 -4.53 -17.75
C HIS A 121 26.89 -3.72 -16.63
N VAL A 122 26.66 -4.09 -15.36
CA VAL A 122 27.26 -3.44 -14.20
C VAL A 122 28.15 -4.41 -13.43
N ASN A 123 29.16 -3.88 -12.73
CA ASN A 123 30.09 -4.72 -11.95
C ASN A 123 29.41 -5.36 -10.71
N ASN A 124 28.46 -4.66 -10.12
CA ASN A 124 27.69 -5.15 -8.99
C ASN A 124 26.19 -5.18 -9.37
N PRO A 125 25.58 -6.37 -9.48
CA PRO A 125 24.15 -6.48 -9.82
C PRO A 125 23.20 -5.69 -8.90
N PHE A 126 23.60 -5.44 -7.65
CA PHE A 126 22.83 -4.62 -6.73
C PHE A 126 22.69 -3.16 -7.20
N ASP A 127 23.66 -2.64 -7.95
CA ASP A 127 23.60 -1.27 -8.47
C ASP A 127 22.47 -1.10 -9.48
N ALA A 128 22.18 -2.12 -10.28
CA ALA A 128 21.02 -2.11 -11.18
C ALA A 128 19.69 -2.04 -10.41
N TYR A 129 19.58 -2.79 -9.31
CA TYR A 129 18.41 -2.74 -8.44
C TYR A 129 18.27 -1.37 -7.76
N ALA A 130 19.33 -0.85 -7.16
CA ALA A 130 19.32 0.41 -6.42
C ALA A 130 18.99 1.63 -7.30
N SER A 131 19.44 1.58 -8.58
CA SER A 131 19.22 2.66 -9.55
C SER A 131 17.80 2.64 -10.16
N ASN A 132 17.07 1.54 -10.03
CA ASN A 132 15.75 1.35 -10.63
C ASN A 132 14.70 0.95 -9.57
N PRO A 133 14.30 1.85 -8.68
CA PRO A 133 13.24 1.54 -7.72
C PRO A 133 11.94 1.19 -8.46
N PHE A 134 11.21 0.22 -7.93
CA PHE A 134 9.89 -0.10 -8.45
C PHE A 134 8.92 1.07 -8.21
N ILE A 135 8.24 1.49 -9.26
CA ILE A 135 7.18 2.50 -9.21
C ILE A 135 5.86 1.78 -9.41
N MET A 136 4.94 1.95 -8.47
CA MET A 136 3.60 1.38 -8.57
C MET A 136 2.87 1.98 -9.78
N PRO A 137 2.26 1.15 -10.64
CA PRO A 137 1.51 1.67 -11.79
C PRO A 137 0.26 2.42 -11.34
N GLU A 138 -0.24 3.32 -12.18
CA GLU A 138 -1.55 3.93 -11.96
C GLU A 138 -2.67 2.90 -12.15
N GLY A 139 -3.76 3.05 -11.38
CA GLY A 139 -5.00 2.33 -11.59
C GLY A 139 -5.72 2.80 -12.87
N ARG A 140 -6.69 2.01 -13.32
CA ARG A 140 -7.62 2.50 -14.33
C ARG A 140 -8.51 3.61 -13.75
N PRO A 141 -9.10 4.48 -14.57
CA PRO A 141 -10.06 5.46 -14.11
C PRO A 141 -11.18 4.82 -13.27
N VAL A 142 -11.56 5.48 -12.19
CA VAL A 142 -12.78 5.13 -11.46
C VAL A 142 -14.00 5.49 -12.30
N SER A 143 -15.00 4.62 -12.28
CA SER A 143 -16.25 4.76 -13.05
C SER A 143 -17.48 4.55 -12.17
N GLU A 144 -18.66 4.84 -12.71
CA GLU A 144 -19.94 4.57 -12.03
C GLU A 144 -20.09 3.11 -11.59
N MET A 145 -19.62 2.19 -12.43
CA MET A 145 -19.72 0.74 -12.14
C MET A 145 -18.97 0.34 -10.87
N ASP A 146 -17.91 1.08 -10.53
CA ASP A 146 -17.08 0.76 -9.37
C ASP A 146 -17.72 1.20 -8.05
N ILE A 147 -18.67 2.14 -8.10
CA ILE A 147 -19.27 2.76 -6.92
C ILE A 147 -20.79 2.55 -6.80
N GLN A 148 -21.46 2.05 -7.83
CA GLN A 148 -22.94 1.97 -7.89
C GLN A 148 -23.56 1.14 -6.77
N GLU A 149 -22.84 0.18 -6.20
CA GLU A 149 -23.33 -0.66 -5.11
C GLU A 149 -22.79 -0.23 -3.73
N ALA A 150 -22.01 0.84 -3.68
CA ALA A 150 -21.36 1.28 -2.47
C ALA A 150 -22.18 2.34 -1.73
N GLU A 151 -22.25 2.19 -0.40
CA GLU A 151 -22.77 3.23 0.49
C GLU A 151 -21.68 4.25 0.85
N ILE A 152 -20.41 3.82 0.81
CA ILE A 152 -19.25 4.65 1.12
C ILE A 152 -18.12 4.27 0.16
N VAL A 153 -17.34 5.27 -0.25
CA VAL A 153 -16.08 5.06 -0.99
C VAL A 153 -14.92 5.29 -0.04
N VAL A 154 -13.97 4.36 -0.02
CA VAL A 154 -12.65 4.56 0.59
C VAL A 154 -11.62 4.61 -0.53
N TYR A 155 -11.00 5.76 -0.72
CA TYR A 155 -9.97 5.97 -1.74
C TYR A 155 -8.60 6.07 -1.07
N VAL A 156 -7.69 5.15 -1.41
CA VAL A 156 -6.38 5.02 -0.78
C VAL A 156 -5.31 5.70 -1.62
N ILE A 157 -4.73 6.75 -1.08
CA ILE A 157 -3.56 7.44 -1.62
C ILE A 157 -2.31 6.84 -1.00
N SER A 158 -1.42 6.27 -1.81
CA SER A 158 -0.22 5.63 -1.30
C SER A 158 1.06 6.23 -1.86
N ARG A 159 2.07 6.34 -0.99
CA ARG A 159 3.43 6.77 -1.38
C ARG A 159 4.46 5.90 -0.67
N ILE A 160 5.38 5.35 -1.44
CA ILE A 160 6.52 4.62 -0.90
C ILE A 160 7.61 5.62 -0.55
N SER A 161 8.13 5.54 0.66
CA SER A 161 9.31 6.27 1.09
C SER A 161 10.55 5.38 1.03
N GLY A 162 11.72 5.96 0.82
CA GLY A 162 12.97 5.22 0.75
C GLY A 162 14.11 5.95 1.44
N GLU A 163 15.06 5.19 1.97
CA GLU A 163 16.27 5.74 2.54
C GLU A 163 17.03 6.58 1.49
N GLY A 164 17.41 7.81 1.86
CA GLY A 164 18.12 8.73 0.97
C GLY A 164 17.27 9.29 -0.19
N LYS A 165 15.95 9.16 -0.12
CA LYS A 165 15.03 9.69 -1.14
C LYS A 165 13.99 10.59 -0.48
N ASP A 166 14.23 11.89 -0.58
CA ASP A 166 13.24 12.90 -0.14
C ASP A 166 12.06 12.99 -1.11
N ARG A 167 10.95 13.52 -0.62
CA ARG A 167 9.80 13.86 -1.46
C ARG A 167 10.17 14.92 -2.49
N ARG A 168 9.78 14.68 -3.73
CA ARG A 168 9.93 15.67 -4.81
C ARG A 168 8.63 16.45 -4.95
N LEU A 169 8.75 17.76 -5.13
CA LEU A 169 7.60 18.66 -5.32
C LEU A 169 7.01 18.46 -6.73
N GLU A 170 6.53 17.26 -7.00
CA GLU A 170 5.94 16.88 -8.30
C GLU A 170 4.70 16.01 -8.12
N LYS A 171 3.90 15.88 -9.20
CA LYS A 171 2.70 15.07 -9.24
C LYS A 171 3.04 13.57 -9.08
N GLY A 172 2.23 12.89 -8.27
CA GLY A 172 2.42 11.48 -7.95
C GLY A 172 3.46 11.23 -6.84
N ASP A 173 4.12 12.27 -6.33
CA ASP A 173 4.98 12.20 -5.16
C ASP A 173 4.41 13.08 -4.03
N TYR A 174 4.84 14.35 -3.89
CA TYR A 174 4.29 15.26 -2.90
C TYR A 174 2.86 15.70 -3.24
N TYR A 175 2.61 16.04 -4.52
CA TYR A 175 1.27 16.35 -5.00
C TYR A 175 0.52 15.09 -5.44
N LEU A 176 -0.80 15.19 -5.52
CA LEU A 176 -1.62 14.13 -6.14
C LEU A 176 -1.18 13.88 -7.58
N SER A 177 -1.26 12.63 -8.03
CA SER A 177 -1.11 12.31 -9.45
C SER A 177 -2.31 12.84 -10.24
N GLU A 178 -2.16 12.98 -11.56
CA GLU A 178 -3.29 13.37 -12.41
C GLU A 178 -4.45 12.37 -12.34
N ARG A 179 -4.14 11.10 -12.09
CA ARG A 179 -5.15 10.05 -11.93
C ARG A 179 -5.91 10.24 -10.63
N GLU A 180 -5.21 10.42 -9.53
CA GLU A 180 -5.80 10.68 -8.21
C GLU A 180 -6.69 11.93 -8.22
N GLU A 181 -6.20 13.04 -8.79
CA GLU A 181 -6.99 14.27 -8.94
C GLU A 181 -8.30 14.02 -9.70
N LYS A 182 -8.22 13.34 -10.87
CA LYS A 182 -9.39 13.04 -11.70
C LYS A 182 -10.38 12.11 -11.00
N ASP A 183 -9.88 11.09 -10.32
CA ASP A 183 -10.71 10.13 -9.61
C ASP A 183 -11.40 10.79 -8.41
N ILE A 184 -10.68 11.58 -7.61
CA ILE A 184 -11.26 12.32 -6.48
C ILE A 184 -12.31 13.33 -6.95
N LEU A 185 -12.04 14.09 -8.02
CA LEU A 185 -13.00 15.02 -8.61
C LEU A 185 -14.25 14.30 -9.13
N PHE A 186 -14.06 13.16 -9.79
CA PHE A 186 -15.17 12.32 -10.23
C PHE A 186 -16.01 11.87 -9.05
N LEU A 187 -15.39 11.28 -8.03
CA LEU A 187 -16.06 10.80 -6.82
C LEU A 187 -16.80 11.94 -6.11
N ASN A 188 -16.17 13.09 -5.93
CA ASN A 188 -16.76 14.26 -5.28
C ASN A 188 -17.98 14.81 -6.04
N SER A 189 -18.09 14.55 -7.34
CA SER A 189 -19.26 14.91 -8.12
C SER A 189 -20.46 13.97 -7.92
N ARG A 190 -20.29 12.91 -7.13
CA ARG A 190 -21.32 11.89 -6.82
C ARG A 190 -21.88 12.12 -5.42
N SER A 191 -23.06 11.59 -5.18
CA SER A 191 -23.74 11.70 -3.87
C SER A 191 -23.33 10.60 -2.88
N VAL A 192 -22.14 9.99 -3.06
CA VAL A 192 -21.61 8.95 -2.19
C VAL A 192 -20.57 9.55 -1.24
N PRO A 193 -20.63 9.29 0.07
CA PRO A 193 -19.62 9.74 1.02
C PRO A 193 -18.25 9.17 0.69
N ILE A 194 -17.19 10.00 0.84
CA ILE A 194 -15.82 9.60 0.53
C ILE A 194 -14.93 9.70 1.76
N VAL A 195 -14.16 8.66 2.00
CA VAL A 195 -13.05 8.64 2.96
C VAL A 195 -11.75 8.59 2.17
N LEU A 196 -10.91 9.61 2.33
CA LEU A 196 -9.54 9.58 1.81
C LEU A 196 -8.63 8.98 2.87
N LEU A 197 -7.97 7.88 2.54
CA LEU A 197 -7.01 7.21 3.40
C LEU A 197 -5.60 7.44 2.84
N ILE A 198 -4.73 8.09 3.61
CA ILE A 198 -3.35 8.39 3.21
C ILE A 198 -2.43 7.35 3.84
N ASN A 199 -1.90 6.46 3.02
CA ASN A 199 -0.91 5.46 3.38
C ASN A 199 0.46 5.89 2.83
N ALA A 200 1.14 6.76 3.55
CA ALA A 200 2.39 7.36 3.11
C ALA A 200 3.39 7.52 4.26
N GLY A 201 4.67 7.33 3.97
CA GLY A 201 5.76 7.53 4.93
C GLY A 201 6.24 9.00 5.04
N GLY A 202 5.49 9.96 4.50
CA GLY A 202 5.79 11.38 4.55
C GLY A 202 4.59 12.22 4.08
N PRO A 203 4.68 13.55 4.09
CA PRO A 203 3.57 14.43 3.76
C PRO A 203 3.14 14.28 2.29
N VAL A 204 1.85 14.43 2.06
CA VAL A 204 1.20 14.52 0.74
C VAL A 204 0.29 15.74 0.78
N GLU A 205 0.35 16.59 -0.24
CA GLU A 205 -0.58 17.71 -0.40
C GLU A 205 -1.83 17.24 -1.17
N LEU A 206 -3.02 17.53 -0.60
CA LEU A 206 -4.34 17.14 -1.11
C LEU A 206 -5.02 18.29 -1.85
#